data_4802ddc7a4f8b011486f88df5b524320
#
_entry.id   4802ddc7a4f8b011486f88df5b524320
#
_cell.length_a   1.000
_cell.length_b   1.000
_cell.length_c   1.000
_cell.angle_alpha   90.00
_cell.angle_beta   90.00
_cell.angle_gamma   90.00
#
_symmetry.space_group_name_H-M   'P 1'
#
loop_
_entity.id
_entity.type
_entity.pdbx_description
1 polymer ?
#
loop_
_entity_poly.entity_id
_entity_poly.type
_entity_poly.pdbx_seq_one_letter_code
_entity_poly.pdbx_strand_id
1 'polypeptide(L)'
;MKKKWIVRAACVAAVCALTVTGVAAAGSAGSSEDPLITYSYLNDTFKKEVLSEANGGFVLVTLSSGQTLKGEVGTEVMLRVGTASCAASSAPGLIDTTTAGVIDHGAALTKNHLYMMTIEDRGVKATAATVKMLVRGSYTIS
;
A
#
# COMPACT_ATOMS: atom_id res chain seq x y z
N MET A 1 -65.19 -34.47 3.48
CA MET A 1 -64.20 -34.07 2.45
C MET A 1 -63.60 -32.66 2.69
N LYS A 2 -64.36 -31.67 3.18
CA LYS A 2 -63.85 -30.28 3.39
C LYS A 2 -62.73 -30.11 4.39
N LYS A 3 -62.69 -30.88 5.51
CA LYS A 3 -61.61 -30.77 6.52
C LYS A 3 -60.23 -31.18 6.01
N LYS A 4 -60.13 -32.18 5.15
CA LYS A 4 -58.79 -32.60 4.58
C LYS A 4 -58.23 -31.59 3.61
N TRP A 5 -59.06 -30.80 2.95
CA TRP A 5 -58.64 -29.75 2.00
C TRP A 5 -58.11 -28.54 2.73
N ILE A 6 -58.72 -28.14 3.86
CA ILE A 6 -58.28 -27.04 4.71
C ILE A 6 -56.91 -27.35 5.33
N VAL A 7 -56.70 -28.57 5.79
CA VAL A 7 -55.37 -28.97 6.34
C VAL A 7 -54.28 -28.95 5.29
N ARG A 8 -54.59 -29.37 4.06
CA ARG A 8 -53.64 -29.32 2.95
C ARG A 8 -53.30 -27.88 2.54
N ALA A 9 -54.29 -27.01 2.50
CA ALA A 9 -54.08 -25.61 2.22
C ALA A 9 -53.27 -24.89 3.31
N ALA A 10 -53.50 -25.21 4.58
CA ALA A 10 -52.71 -24.70 5.72
C ALA A 10 -51.25 -25.17 5.72
N CYS A 11 -50.99 -26.43 5.34
CA CYS A 11 -49.61 -26.96 5.22
C CYS A 11 -48.84 -26.27 4.08
N VAL A 12 -49.50 -26.01 2.91
CA VAL A 12 -48.88 -25.31 1.80
C VAL A 12 -48.55 -23.86 2.16
N ALA A 13 -49.48 -23.18 2.85
CA ALA A 13 -49.24 -21.79 3.30
C ALA A 13 -48.09 -21.73 4.35
N ALA A 14 -47.99 -22.70 5.24
CA ALA A 14 -46.89 -22.76 6.24
C ALA A 14 -45.53 -23.00 5.58
N VAL A 15 -45.45 -23.89 4.58
CA VAL A 15 -44.20 -24.13 3.83
C VAL A 15 -43.80 -22.88 3.00
N CYS A 16 -44.75 -22.21 2.38
CA CYS A 16 -44.46 -20.96 1.65
C CYS A 16 -44.00 -19.83 2.59
N ALA A 17 -44.53 -19.73 3.81
CA ALA A 17 -44.09 -18.75 4.80
C ALA A 17 -42.67 -19.01 5.32
N LEU A 18 -42.30 -20.28 5.50
CA LEU A 18 -40.95 -20.68 5.93
C LEU A 18 -39.88 -20.44 4.85
N THR A 19 -40.24 -20.55 3.58
CA THR A 19 -39.29 -20.28 2.48
C THR A 19 -39.00 -18.79 2.29
N VAL A 20 -39.95 -17.91 2.60
CA VAL A 20 -39.76 -16.43 2.46
C VAL A 20 -38.92 -15.87 3.61
N THR A 21 -38.99 -16.44 4.82
CA THR A 21 -38.17 -15.96 5.96
C THR A 21 -36.71 -16.42 5.91
N GLY A 22 -36.40 -17.48 5.17
CA GLY A 22 -35.03 -17.98 5.00
C GLY A 22 -34.14 -17.12 4.10
N VAL A 23 -34.71 -16.29 3.25
CA VAL A 23 -33.95 -15.43 2.30
C VAL A 23 -33.57 -14.07 2.91
N ALA A 24 -34.25 -13.65 4.00
CA ALA A 24 -33.99 -12.35 4.62
C ALA A 24 -32.79 -12.35 5.61
N ALA A 25 -32.21 -13.53 5.90
CA ALA A 25 -31.04 -13.65 6.82
C ALA A 25 -29.70 -13.76 6.11
N ALA A 26 -29.68 -13.90 4.78
CA ALA A 26 -28.45 -13.72 4.02
C ALA A 26 -28.29 -12.22 3.80
N GLY A 27 -27.32 -11.60 4.46
CA GLY A 27 -26.94 -10.23 4.18
C GLY A 27 -26.89 -10.02 2.66
N SER A 28 -27.33 -8.89 2.17
CA SER A 28 -27.51 -8.63 0.73
C SER A 28 -26.17 -8.55 0.02
N ALA A 29 -25.52 -9.70 -0.13
CA ALA A 29 -24.34 -9.85 -0.97
C ALA A 29 -24.66 -9.33 -2.39
N GLY A 30 -23.86 -8.39 -2.88
CA GLY A 30 -24.10 -7.69 -4.14
C GLY A 30 -24.87 -6.37 -3.99
N SER A 31 -25.11 -5.91 -2.77
CA SER A 31 -25.59 -4.54 -2.52
C SER A 31 -24.46 -3.51 -2.64
N SER A 32 -24.82 -2.21 -2.60
CA SER A 32 -23.81 -1.13 -2.56
C SER A 32 -22.94 -1.15 -1.30
N GLU A 33 -23.44 -1.78 -0.21
CA GLU A 33 -22.70 -1.92 1.06
C GLU A 33 -21.88 -3.22 1.13
N ASP A 34 -22.22 -4.22 0.33
CA ASP A 34 -21.51 -5.49 0.20
C ASP A 34 -21.46 -5.93 -1.29
N PRO A 35 -20.64 -5.27 -2.11
CA PRO A 35 -20.55 -5.54 -3.54
C PRO A 35 -19.91 -6.89 -3.84
N LEU A 36 -20.50 -7.65 -4.75
CA LEU A 36 -19.90 -8.89 -5.26
C LEU A 36 -18.66 -8.57 -6.09
N ILE A 37 -17.54 -9.17 -5.71
CA ILE A 37 -16.29 -9.08 -6.47
C ILE A 37 -16.21 -10.26 -7.44
N THR A 38 -15.94 -9.99 -8.71
CA THR A 38 -15.75 -11.04 -9.70
C THR A 38 -14.39 -11.73 -9.49
N TYR A 39 -14.32 -13.03 -9.82
CA TYR A 39 -13.06 -13.79 -9.75
C TYR A 39 -11.94 -13.19 -10.63
N SER A 40 -12.29 -12.66 -11.79
CA SER A 40 -11.35 -11.95 -12.66
C SER A 40 -10.82 -10.67 -12.02
N TYR A 41 -11.66 -9.85 -11.42
CA TYR A 41 -11.20 -8.66 -10.69
C TYR A 41 -10.26 -9.04 -9.54
N LEU A 42 -10.61 -10.08 -8.77
CA LEU A 42 -9.77 -10.55 -7.66
C LEU A 42 -8.39 -11.02 -8.13
N ASN A 43 -8.32 -11.81 -9.23
CA ASN A 43 -7.05 -12.37 -9.71
C ASN A 43 -6.23 -11.42 -10.59
N ASP A 44 -6.90 -10.64 -11.45
CA ASP A 44 -6.22 -9.88 -12.49
C ASP A 44 -5.91 -8.45 -12.07
N THR A 45 -6.69 -7.89 -11.16
CA THR A 45 -6.53 -6.50 -10.68
C THR A 45 -6.09 -6.47 -9.23
N PHE A 46 -6.96 -6.86 -8.30
CA PHE A 46 -6.72 -6.73 -6.87
C PHE A 46 -5.47 -7.47 -6.37
N LYS A 47 -5.30 -8.73 -6.80
CA LYS A 47 -4.11 -9.52 -6.43
C LYS A 47 -2.81 -8.89 -6.94
N LYS A 48 -2.80 -8.34 -8.15
CA LYS A 48 -1.61 -7.66 -8.70
C LYS A 48 -1.32 -6.36 -7.95
N GLU A 49 -2.36 -5.61 -7.61
CA GLU A 49 -2.26 -4.36 -6.87
C GLU A 49 -1.70 -4.61 -5.46
N VAL A 50 -2.31 -5.53 -4.70
CA VAL A 50 -1.82 -5.92 -3.38
C VAL A 50 -0.41 -6.49 -3.42
N LEU A 51 -0.08 -7.34 -4.40
CA LEU A 51 1.28 -7.87 -4.53
C LEU A 51 2.29 -6.79 -4.92
N SER A 52 1.91 -5.79 -5.71
CA SER A 52 2.81 -4.67 -6.03
C SER A 52 3.10 -3.80 -4.82
N GLU A 53 2.12 -3.57 -3.97
CA GLU A 53 2.27 -2.86 -2.70
C GLU A 53 3.01 -3.70 -1.66
N ALA A 54 2.67 -4.98 -1.52
CA ALA A 54 3.27 -5.89 -0.55
C ALA A 54 4.69 -6.33 -0.90
N ASN A 55 5.06 -6.35 -2.19
CA ASN A 55 6.41 -6.79 -2.62
C ASN A 55 7.52 -5.83 -2.19
N GLY A 56 7.20 -4.65 -1.65
CA GLY A 56 8.20 -3.71 -1.13
C GLY A 56 9.39 -3.53 -2.10
N GLY A 57 9.15 -3.68 -3.40
CA GLY A 57 10.16 -3.61 -4.43
C GLY A 57 10.75 -2.20 -4.54
N PHE A 58 12.02 -2.10 -4.92
CA PHE A 58 12.60 -0.82 -5.25
C PHE A 58 11.97 -0.25 -6.52
N VAL A 59 11.53 1.00 -6.46
CA VAL A 59 11.10 1.78 -7.61
C VAL A 59 12.18 2.78 -8.01
N LEU A 60 12.34 3.04 -9.30
CA LEU A 60 13.27 4.04 -9.79
C LEU A 60 12.62 5.43 -9.71
N VAL A 61 13.19 6.30 -8.89
CA VAL A 61 12.77 7.68 -8.72
C VAL A 61 13.78 8.60 -9.36
N THR A 62 13.31 9.61 -10.10
CA THR A 62 14.16 10.65 -10.70
C THR A 62 13.84 11.99 -10.04
N LEU A 63 14.86 12.67 -9.55
CA LEU A 63 14.79 14.01 -8.97
C LEU A 63 15.56 15.00 -9.81
N SER A 64 15.06 16.23 -9.90
CA SER A 64 15.75 17.39 -10.42
C SER A 64 16.54 18.10 -9.32
N SER A 65 17.53 18.92 -9.70
CA SER A 65 18.32 19.70 -8.75
C SER A 65 17.45 20.51 -7.78
N GLY A 66 17.75 20.40 -6.51
CA GLY A 66 17.05 21.11 -5.44
C GLY A 66 15.84 20.35 -4.87
N GLN A 67 15.27 19.40 -5.60
CA GLN A 67 14.18 18.58 -5.08
C GLN A 67 14.65 17.72 -3.91
N THR A 68 13.74 17.53 -2.96
CA THR A 68 13.97 16.70 -1.77
C THR A 68 12.94 15.57 -1.74
N LEU A 69 13.45 14.33 -1.69
CA LEU A 69 12.65 13.16 -1.36
C LEU A 69 12.64 13.02 0.16
N LYS A 70 11.48 13.11 0.79
CA LYS A 70 11.26 12.81 2.20
C LYS A 70 10.56 11.46 2.31
N GLY A 71 11.13 10.54 3.10
CA GLY A 71 10.53 9.23 3.33
C GLY A 71 9.99 9.10 4.74
N GLU A 72 9.06 8.17 4.90
CA GLU A 72 8.59 7.74 6.21
C GLU A 72 9.60 6.79 6.87
N VAL A 73 9.40 6.52 8.15
CA VAL A 73 10.22 5.55 8.90
C VAL A 73 10.18 4.19 8.21
N GLY A 74 11.36 3.61 7.98
CA GLY A 74 11.52 2.36 7.23
C GLY A 74 11.77 2.54 5.74
N THR A 75 11.67 3.78 5.19
CA THR A 75 12.00 4.02 3.78
C THR A 75 13.50 3.84 3.54
N GLU A 76 13.81 3.13 2.46
CA GLU A 76 15.18 2.86 2.01
C GLU A 76 15.44 3.53 0.66
N VAL A 77 16.65 4.06 0.51
CA VAL A 77 17.09 4.72 -0.72
C VAL A 77 18.49 4.30 -1.10
N MET A 78 18.74 4.17 -2.40
CA MET A 78 20.07 3.90 -2.98
C MET A 78 20.33 4.85 -4.15
N LEU A 79 21.35 5.70 -4.02
CA LEU A 79 21.75 6.62 -5.08
C LEU A 79 22.42 5.85 -6.23
N ARG A 80 21.89 6.01 -7.46
CA ARG A 80 22.43 5.35 -8.67
C ARG A 80 23.11 6.32 -9.62
N VAL A 81 22.53 7.49 -9.85
CA VAL A 81 23.03 8.48 -10.82
C VAL A 81 22.97 9.87 -10.18
N GLY A 82 23.92 10.71 -10.51
CA GLY A 82 23.99 12.07 -9.99
C GLY A 82 24.70 12.16 -8.64
N THR A 83 24.39 13.23 -7.91
CA THR A 83 24.85 13.51 -6.56
C THR A 83 23.68 13.98 -5.71
N ALA A 84 23.66 13.57 -4.46
CA ALA A 84 22.62 13.93 -3.50
C ALA A 84 23.23 14.02 -2.08
N SER A 85 22.57 14.76 -1.22
CA SER A 85 22.96 14.89 0.19
C SER A 85 21.84 14.46 1.12
N CYS A 86 22.19 14.06 2.32
CA CYS A 86 21.24 13.79 3.41
C CYS A 86 20.47 15.08 3.76
N ALA A 87 19.16 14.99 3.84
CA ALA A 87 18.26 16.02 4.34
C ALA A 87 17.63 15.55 5.65
N ALA A 88 17.97 16.19 6.76
CA ALA A 88 17.48 15.85 8.08
C ALA A 88 17.25 17.11 8.90
N SER A 89 16.24 17.13 9.75
CA SER A 89 15.95 18.26 10.65
C SER A 89 16.84 18.28 11.90
N SER A 90 17.39 17.10 12.28
CA SER A 90 18.28 16.89 13.43
C SER A 90 19.17 15.67 13.22
N ALA A 91 20.19 15.49 14.04
CA ALA A 91 20.97 14.24 14.10
C ALA A 91 20.19 13.17 14.91
N PRO A 92 20.37 11.88 14.57
CA PRO A 92 21.07 11.36 13.40
C PRO A 92 20.29 11.59 12.11
N GLY A 93 20.99 11.64 10.98
CA GLY A 93 20.38 11.75 9.66
C GLY A 93 19.94 10.40 9.11
N LEU A 94 20.64 9.88 8.10
CA LEU A 94 20.33 8.57 7.49
C LEU A 94 21.28 7.49 8.04
N ILE A 95 20.77 6.28 8.18
CA ILE A 95 21.58 5.12 8.50
C ILE A 95 22.11 4.53 7.19
N ASP A 96 23.44 4.47 7.04
CA ASP A 96 24.08 3.74 5.95
C ASP A 96 24.19 2.26 6.35
N THR A 97 23.27 1.44 5.86
CA THR A 97 23.22 0.02 6.16
C THR A 97 24.35 -0.77 5.47
N THR A 98 25.00 -0.19 4.45
CA THR A 98 26.12 -0.80 3.75
C THR A 98 27.38 -0.78 4.60
N THR A 99 27.59 0.30 5.36
CA THR A 99 28.78 0.49 6.21
C THR A 99 28.49 0.41 7.71
N ALA A 100 27.22 0.22 8.08
CA ALA A 100 26.70 0.32 9.46
C ALA A 100 27.01 1.71 10.11
N GLY A 101 27.08 2.75 9.29
CA GLY A 101 27.37 4.11 9.70
C GLY A 101 26.13 5.00 9.73
N VAL A 102 26.34 6.25 10.13
CA VAL A 102 25.34 7.31 10.12
C VAL A 102 25.87 8.47 9.28
N ILE A 103 25.03 9.05 8.45
CA ILE A 103 25.34 10.33 7.79
C ILE A 103 24.36 11.40 8.25
N ASP A 104 24.89 12.60 8.55
CA ASP A 104 24.10 13.70 9.05
C ASP A 104 23.68 14.67 7.93
N HIS A 105 22.86 15.65 8.28
CA HIS A 105 22.35 16.65 7.36
C HIS A 105 23.49 17.29 6.52
N GLY A 106 23.29 17.37 5.22
CA GLY A 106 24.25 17.94 4.28
C GLY A 106 25.35 16.98 3.83
N ALA A 107 25.57 15.86 4.50
CA ALA A 107 26.55 14.87 4.08
C ALA A 107 26.16 14.23 2.74
N ALA A 108 27.15 14.05 1.85
CA ALA A 108 26.92 13.46 0.54
C ALA A 108 26.60 11.96 0.63
N LEU A 109 25.64 11.50 -0.16
CA LEU A 109 25.38 10.07 -0.32
C LEU A 109 26.44 9.42 -1.21
N THR A 110 26.94 8.28 -0.79
CA THR A 110 27.79 7.42 -1.61
C THR A 110 26.92 6.59 -2.56
N LYS A 111 27.28 6.53 -3.84
CA LYS A 111 26.57 5.72 -4.83
C LYS A 111 26.61 4.24 -4.45
N ASN A 112 25.49 3.57 -4.71
CA ASN A 112 25.30 2.14 -4.45
C ASN A 112 25.31 1.73 -2.97
N HIS A 113 25.37 2.69 -2.04
CA HIS A 113 25.09 2.43 -0.64
C HIS A 113 23.59 2.46 -0.39
N LEU A 114 23.12 1.60 0.49
CA LEU A 114 21.73 1.57 0.93
C LEU A 114 21.60 2.38 2.21
N TYR A 115 20.72 3.37 2.17
CA TYR A 115 20.41 4.23 3.30
C TYR A 115 19.00 4.00 3.79
N MET A 116 18.81 4.00 5.11
CA MET A 116 17.50 3.82 5.74
C MET A 116 17.12 5.05 6.56
N MET A 117 15.86 5.43 6.48
CA MET A 117 15.23 6.46 7.29
C MET A 117 14.61 5.81 8.52
N THR A 118 15.19 6.04 9.69
CA THR A 118 14.77 5.40 10.95
C THR A 118 13.98 6.33 11.88
N ILE A 119 13.89 7.60 11.51
CA ILE A 119 13.22 8.66 12.25
C ILE A 119 12.46 9.53 11.24
N GLU A 120 11.40 10.19 11.66
CA GLU A 120 10.65 11.16 10.84
C GLU A 120 11.51 12.33 10.35
N ASP A 121 11.02 13.06 9.34
CA ASP A 121 11.72 14.20 8.72
C ASP A 121 13.13 13.88 8.18
N ARG A 122 13.30 12.69 7.65
CA ARG A 122 14.50 12.26 6.94
C ARG A 122 14.26 12.21 5.46
N GLY A 123 15.32 12.52 4.71
CA GLY A 123 15.21 12.53 3.25
C GLY A 123 16.54 12.66 2.55
N VAL A 124 16.44 12.84 1.25
CA VAL A 124 17.57 13.02 0.34
C VAL A 124 17.30 14.21 -0.58
N LYS A 125 18.22 15.17 -0.60
CA LYS A 125 18.17 16.34 -1.48
C LYS A 125 19.05 16.12 -2.71
N ALA A 126 18.48 16.27 -3.89
CA ALA A 126 19.20 16.21 -5.15
C ALA A 126 20.11 17.45 -5.31
N THR A 127 21.40 17.25 -5.57
CA THR A 127 22.39 18.32 -5.79
C THR A 127 22.88 18.40 -7.24
N ALA A 128 22.67 17.35 -8.04
CA ALA A 128 22.93 17.36 -9.48
C ALA A 128 21.65 17.68 -10.27
N ALA A 129 21.79 18.11 -11.52
CA ALA A 129 20.67 18.42 -12.43
C ALA A 129 19.69 17.25 -12.59
N THR A 130 20.22 16.03 -12.60
CA THR A 130 19.42 14.80 -12.64
C THR A 130 19.99 13.80 -11.64
N VAL A 131 19.16 13.33 -10.73
CA VAL A 131 19.49 12.33 -9.74
C VAL A 131 18.53 11.14 -9.92
N LYS A 132 19.06 9.93 -10.04
CA LYS A 132 18.26 8.71 -10.06
C LYS A 132 18.61 7.86 -8.86
N MET A 133 17.58 7.41 -8.16
CA MET A 133 17.73 6.54 -7.01
C MET A 133 16.69 5.45 -7.02
N LEU A 134 17.04 4.33 -6.44
CA LEU A 134 16.11 3.27 -6.11
C LEU A 134 15.54 3.58 -4.73
N VAL A 135 14.22 3.50 -4.60
CA VAL A 135 13.49 3.80 -3.35
C VAL A 135 12.56 2.66 -3.03
N ARG A 136 12.50 2.26 -1.78
CA ARG A 136 11.54 1.30 -1.22
C ARG A 136 10.93 1.91 0.03
N GLY A 137 9.59 1.90 0.12
CA GLY A 137 8.82 2.52 1.19
C GLY A 137 8.05 3.76 0.73
N SER A 138 7.33 4.39 1.66
CA SER A 138 6.50 5.57 1.41
C SER A 138 7.36 6.84 1.39
N TYR A 139 7.11 7.71 0.43
CA TYR A 139 7.85 8.97 0.30
C TYR A 139 7.02 10.08 -0.36
N THR A 140 7.45 11.30 -0.17
CA THR A 140 6.95 12.49 -0.86
C THR A 140 8.12 13.24 -1.53
N ILE A 141 7.85 14.01 -2.59
CA ILE A 141 8.84 14.85 -3.27
C ILE A 141 8.39 16.31 -3.19
N SER A 142 9.29 17.18 -2.76
CA SER A 142 9.08 18.63 -2.66
C SER A 142 10.18 19.43 -3.34
#